data_3f60e2eac2f477b400cf84771834c87c
#
_entry.id   3f60e2eac2f477b400cf84771834c87c
#
_cell.length_a   1.000
_cell.length_b   1.000
_cell.length_c   1.000
_cell.angle_alpha   90.00
_cell.angle_beta   90.00
_cell.angle_gamma   90.00
#
_symmetry.space_group_name_H-M   'P 1'
#
loop_
_entity.id
_entity.type
_entity.pdbx_description
1 polymer ?
#
loop_
_entity_poly.entity_id
_entity_poly.type
_entity_poly.pdbx_seq_one_letter_code
_entity_poly.pdbx_strand_id
1 'polypeptide(L)'
;DKIHVKQSVEAIPLKSKKGLGGLINHGFLASDLDDLGIASATINIPISHFMHLSQQEGAIPHTYGGRTYYFNEGYMKSSFDAVLEQTSKRGISVAGILLVPPTGDAGTLLKHPDFNGIAPYTMPNMTTIESTNCYAAALDFLAERYSDPNMRIAHWIIHNEVDGGSHWTNMGDKPIATFMDTYLRSMRMCYNIAHQYDQHSEVFISFSHGWNIAAGGGWYKVRDMLDFMNQFSESEGDFFWSLACHSYPAQLGNPCTWDDEQATYSMDTEYVTLKNLEVLDKWVSLSSNKYKGTVKRSVWLSEAGTCSPSYSDNDLQDQAAGFAYGWKKINNLDGIDGIQWHSWFDHLGDGACLGLRKYTEAPHNGEAKPVWTTYQKADTDEEDDYFEQYLSRIGIDSWEGIIQDIP
;
A
#
# COMPACT_ATOMS: atom_id res chain seq x y z
N ASP A 1 8.36 -20.15 -17.22
CA ASP A 1 8.98 -21.15 -16.34
C ASP A 1 7.99 -21.53 -15.25
N LYS A 2 8.03 -22.80 -14.81
CA LYS A 2 7.15 -23.25 -13.73
C LYS A 2 7.74 -22.86 -12.39
N ILE A 3 6.96 -22.16 -11.56
CA ILE A 3 7.34 -21.86 -10.18
C ILE A 3 7.39 -23.17 -9.39
N HIS A 4 8.50 -23.38 -8.68
CA HIS A 4 8.67 -24.54 -7.82
C HIS A 4 7.99 -24.30 -6.47
N VAL A 5 6.82 -24.86 -6.26
CA VAL A 5 6.03 -24.73 -5.02
C VAL A 5 6.73 -25.51 -3.90
N LYS A 6 7.13 -24.80 -2.83
CA LYS A 6 7.76 -25.39 -1.62
C LYS A 6 6.72 -25.72 -0.54
N GLN A 7 5.64 -24.96 -0.49
CA GLN A 7 4.52 -25.21 0.41
C GLN A 7 3.20 -24.67 -0.18
N SER A 8 2.08 -25.05 0.42
CA SER A 8 0.76 -24.58 0.07
C SER A 8 0.06 -24.07 1.34
N VAL A 9 -0.61 -22.93 1.23
CA VAL A 9 -1.34 -22.28 2.30
C VAL A 9 -2.78 -21.95 1.84
N GLU A 10 -3.68 -21.81 2.80
CA GLU A 10 -5.06 -21.42 2.51
C GLU A 10 -5.14 -19.93 2.13
N ALA A 11 -6.05 -19.58 1.20
CA ALA A 11 -6.34 -18.19 0.88
C ALA A 11 -6.99 -17.47 2.07
N ILE A 12 -6.66 -16.18 2.27
CA ILE A 12 -7.35 -15.31 3.22
C ILE A 12 -8.36 -14.46 2.44
N PRO A 13 -9.66 -14.77 2.46
CA PRO A 13 -10.65 -13.96 1.77
C PRO A 13 -10.87 -12.63 2.49
N LEU A 14 -11.02 -11.55 1.73
CA LEU A 14 -11.43 -10.26 2.28
C LEU A 14 -12.92 -10.31 2.65
N LYS A 15 -13.21 -10.18 3.94
CA LYS A 15 -14.59 -10.19 4.48
C LYS A 15 -15.23 -8.79 4.44
N SER A 16 -14.43 -7.77 4.23
CA SER A 16 -14.80 -6.36 4.14
C SER A 16 -13.78 -5.64 3.28
N LYS A 17 -14.16 -4.51 2.69
CA LYS A 17 -13.22 -3.60 2.04
C LYS A 17 -12.45 -2.72 3.03
N LYS A 18 -12.79 -2.74 4.33
CA LYS A 18 -12.10 -1.96 5.36
C LYS A 18 -10.72 -2.53 5.68
N GLY A 19 -9.75 -1.65 5.83
CA GLY A 19 -8.40 -2.00 6.22
C GLY A 19 -7.70 -0.86 6.98
N LEU A 20 -6.53 -1.15 7.53
CA LEU A 20 -5.72 -0.18 8.25
C LEU A 20 -4.27 -0.24 7.76
N GLY A 21 -3.74 0.90 7.31
CA GLY A 21 -2.41 1.02 6.75
C GLY A 21 -1.35 1.34 7.80
N GLY A 22 -0.12 0.85 7.54
CA GLY A 22 1.02 1.18 8.38
C GLY A 22 0.91 0.69 9.82
N LEU A 23 0.41 -0.52 10.03
CA LEU A 23 0.28 -1.08 11.37
C LEU A 23 1.62 -1.18 12.10
N ILE A 24 1.59 -0.84 13.37
CA ILE A 24 2.71 -0.97 14.31
C ILE A 24 2.27 -1.69 15.59
N ASN A 25 3.20 -2.23 16.34
CA ASN A 25 2.93 -2.77 17.66
C ASN A 25 2.64 -1.63 18.65
N HIS A 26 1.37 -1.45 19.01
CA HIS A 26 0.90 -0.39 19.90
C HIS A 26 -0.20 -0.92 20.84
N GLY A 27 -0.40 -0.27 21.99
CA GLY A 27 -1.38 -0.70 23.00
C GLY A 27 -2.83 -0.75 22.50
N PHE A 28 -3.19 0.03 21.47
CA PHE A 28 -4.53 -0.01 20.84
C PHE A 28 -4.67 -1.11 19.77
N LEU A 29 -3.61 -1.85 19.43
CA LEU A 29 -3.63 -2.75 18.26
C LEU A 29 -4.80 -3.75 18.34
N ALA A 30 -4.87 -4.53 19.41
CA ALA A 30 -5.87 -5.59 19.50
C ALA A 30 -7.30 -5.03 19.52
N SER A 31 -7.56 -3.97 20.29
CA SER A 31 -8.89 -3.35 20.34
C SER A 31 -9.31 -2.74 19.01
N ASP A 32 -8.43 -1.99 18.35
CA ASP A 32 -8.79 -1.34 17.08
C ASP A 32 -8.94 -2.34 15.93
N LEU A 33 -8.18 -3.44 15.91
CA LEU A 33 -8.38 -4.51 14.94
C LEU A 33 -9.78 -5.13 15.05
N ASP A 34 -10.28 -5.30 16.28
CA ASP A 34 -11.61 -5.85 16.55
C ASP A 34 -12.70 -4.79 16.36
N ASP A 35 -12.54 -3.61 16.96
CA ASP A 35 -13.58 -2.57 17.00
C ASP A 35 -13.83 -1.93 15.64
N LEU A 36 -12.79 -1.79 14.79
CA LEU A 36 -12.93 -1.23 13.44
C LEU A 36 -13.42 -2.25 12.41
N GLY A 37 -13.38 -3.54 12.71
CA GLY A 37 -13.84 -4.61 11.81
C GLY A 37 -13.07 -4.66 10.49
N ILE A 38 -11.74 -4.47 10.54
CA ILE A 38 -10.90 -4.48 9.33
C ILE A 38 -10.64 -5.90 8.81
N ALA A 39 -10.51 -6.03 7.51
CA ALA A 39 -10.21 -7.30 6.83
C ALA A 39 -8.80 -7.31 6.18
N SER A 40 -8.18 -6.15 6.04
CA SER A 40 -6.84 -6.03 5.44
C SER A 40 -5.99 -5.00 6.18
N ALA A 41 -4.67 -5.12 6.01
CA ALA A 41 -3.72 -4.17 6.60
C ALA A 41 -2.43 -4.10 5.77
N THR A 42 -1.63 -3.06 6.02
CA THR A 42 -0.26 -2.97 5.52
C THR A 42 0.74 -2.79 6.65
N ILE A 43 1.95 -3.30 6.45
CA ILE A 43 3.12 -3.04 7.30
C ILE A 43 4.32 -2.66 6.45
N ASN A 44 5.20 -1.80 6.96
CA ASN A 44 6.43 -1.41 6.28
C ASN A 44 7.56 -2.38 6.59
N ILE A 45 8.26 -2.84 5.54
CA ILE A 45 9.38 -3.79 5.61
C ILE A 45 10.65 -3.13 5.06
N PRO A 46 11.40 -2.35 5.86
CA PRO A 46 12.66 -1.72 5.44
C PRO A 46 13.80 -2.74 5.51
N ILE A 47 14.08 -3.42 4.39
CA ILE A 47 14.92 -4.65 4.31
C ILE A 47 16.28 -4.45 4.95
N SER A 48 17.01 -3.38 4.62
CA SER A 48 18.37 -3.18 5.10
C SER A 48 18.49 -2.80 6.59
N HIS A 49 17.37 -2.54 7.27
CA HIS A 49 17.39 -2.29 8.71
C HIS A 49 17.62 -3.56 9.55
N PHE A 50 17.27 -4.72 9.02
CA PHE A 50 17.38 -5.98 9.75
C PHE A 50 18.12 -7.08 8.99
N MET A 51 18.56 -6.84 7.75
CA MET A 51 19.38 -7.76 6.96
C MET A 51 20.85 -7.36 7.02
N HIS A 52 21.74 -8.35 7.25
CA HIS A 52 23.17 -8.18 7.36
C HIS A 52 23.95 -9.14 6.44
N LEU A 53 25.12 -8.71 5.98
CA LEU A 53 26.03 -9.49 5.12
C LEU A 53 27.00 -10.38 5.92
N SER A 54 27.12 -10.10 7.22
CA SER A 54 27.97 -10.84 8.14
C SER A 54 27.18 -11.24 9.38
N GLN A 55 27.64 -12.30 10.05
CA GLN A 55 27.01 -12.83 11.25
C GLN A 55 26.90 -11.76 12.35
N GLN A 56 25.71 -11.64 12.93
CA GLN A 56 25.42 -10.79 14.05
C GLN A 56 24.83 -11.63 15.18
N GLU A 57 25.00 -11.20 16.43
CA GLU A 57 24.37 -11.84 17.58
C GLU A 57 22.83 -11.78 17.47
N GLY A 58 22.17 -12.90 17.70
CA GLY A 58 20.71 -13.02 17.61
C GLY A 58 20.15 -12.90 16.18
N ALA A 59 20.99 -13.05 15.15
CA ALA A 59 20.53 -13.06 13.78
C ALA A 59 20.29 -14.48 13.24
N ILE A 60 19.24 -14.65 12.46
CA ILE A 60 18.88 -15.90 11.78
C ILE A 60 19.69 -16.01 10.49
N PRO A 61 20.51 -17.06 10.29
CA PRO A 61 21.20 -17.27 9.03
C PRO A 61 20.25 -17.80 7.95
N HIS A 62 20.40 -17.29 6.72
CA HIS A 62 19.68 -17.75 5.53
C HIS A 62 20.63 -17.84 4.34
N THR A 63 20.75 -19.01 3.73
CA THR A 63 21.65 -19.23 2.60
C THR A 63 20.90 -19.17 1.28
N TYR A 64 21.34 -18.28 0.40
CA TYR A 64 20.79 -18.11 -0.93
C TYR A 64 21.91 -17.81 -1.95
N GLY A 65 21.85 -18.42 -3.13
CA GLY A 65 22.84 -18.18 -4.19
C GLY A 65 24.30 -18.47 -3.78
N GLY A 66 24.51 -19.40 -2.84
CA GLY A 66 25.84 -19.80 -2.37
C GLY A 66 26.44 -18.87 -1.30
N ARG A 67 25.69 -17.90 -0.79
CA ARG A 67 26.09 -17.00 0.30
C ARG A 67 25.10 -17.06 1.45
N THR A 68 25.59 -16.92 2.70
CA THR A 68 24.74 -16.79 3.88
C THR A 68 24.55 -15.31 4.21
N TYR A 69 23.29 -14.94 4.42
CA TYR A 69 22.83 -13.63 4.90
C TYR A 69 22.26 -13.82 6.29
N TYR A 70 22.13 -12.73 7.06
CA TYR A 70 21.74 -12.79 8.47
C TYR A 70 20.63 -11.79 8.74
N PHE A 71 19.56 -12.23 9.39
CA PHE A 71 18.37 -11.41 9.65
C PHE A 71 18.17 -11.22 11.14
N ASN A 72 18.09 -9.97 11.60
CA ASN A 72 17.97 -9.62 13.02
C ASN A 72 16.60 -10.07 13.58
N GLU A 73 16.61 -11.15 14.37
CA GLU A 73 15.40 -11.73 14.92
C GLU A 73 14.70 -10.78 15.91
N GLY A 74 15.47 -10.09 16.75
CA GLY A 74 14.92 -9.12 17.72
C GLY A 74 14.17 -7.97 17.06
N TYR A 75 14.73 -7.44 15.98
CA TYR A 75 14.06 -6.42 15.18
C TYR A 75 12.73 -6.93 14.60
N MET A 76 12.74 -8.10 13.99
CA MET A 76 11.55 -8.69 13.38
C MET A 76 10.47 -9.00 14.41
N LYS A 77 10.85 -9.58 15.56
CA LYS A 77 9.91 -9.85 16.66
C LYS A 77 9.20 -8.61 17.17
N SER A 78 9.93 -7.52 17.35
CA SER A 78 9.36 -6.27 17.87
C SER A 78 8.56 -5.48 16.84
N SER A 79 9.00 -5.50 15.56
CA SER A 79 8.41 -4.66 14.52
C SER A 79 7.33 -5.36 13.69
N PHE A 80 7.47 -6.68 13.46
CA PHE A 80 6.57 -7.42 12.55
C PHE A 80 5.79 -8.51 13.24
N ASP A 81 6.48 -9.44 13.92
CA ASP A 81 5.87 -10.68 14.44
C ASP A 81 4.70 -10.38 15.38
N ALA A 82 4.87 -9.44 16.31
CA ALA A 82 3.82 -9.07 17.27
C ALA A 82 2.55 -8.52 16.57
N VAL A 83 2.71 -7.78 15.49
CA VAL A 83 1.59 -7.27 14.66
C VAL A 83 0.95 -8.41 13.88
N LEU A 84 1.78 -9.23 13.22
CA LEU A 84 1.32 -10.32 12.36
C LEU A 84 0.61 -11.43 13.14
N GLU A 85 1.01 -11.71 14.38
CA GLU A 85 0.28 -12.62 15.27
C GLU A 85 -1.13 -12.10 15.58
N GLN A 86 -1.29 -10.79 15.82
CA GLN A 86 -2.60 -10.21 16.09
C GLN A 86 -3.51 -10.19 14.85
N THR A 87 -2.95 -9.88 13.69
CA THR A 87 -3.71 -9.88 12.43
C THR A 87 -4.07 -11.30 11.97
N SER A 88 -3.14 -12.25 12.07
CA SER A 88 -3.36 -13.64 11.68
C SER A 88 -4.44 -14.33 12.52
N LYS A 89 -4.47 -14.10 13.84
CA LYS A 89 -5.53 -14.60 14.74
C LYS A 89 -6.94 -14.18 14.31
N ARG A 90 -7.06 -13.06 13.60
CA ARG A 90 -8.32 -12.46 13.16
C ARG A 90 -8.65 -12.73 11.71
N GLY A 91 -7.78 -13.44 10.99
CA GLY A 91 -7.93 -13.68 9.56
C GLY A 91 -7.83 -12.39 8.71
N ILE A 92 -7.06 -11.42 9.18
CA ILE A 92 -6.79 -10.17 8.46
C ILE A 92 -5.69 -10.41 7.45
N SER A 93 -5.94 -10.04 6.18
CA SER A 93 -4.96 -10.15 5.10
C SER A 93 -3.97 -9.00 5.15
N VAL A 94 -2.68 -9.30 5.34
CA VAL A 94 -1.64 -8.28 5.43
C VAL A 94 -0.78 -8.24 4.18
N ALA A 95 -0.53 -7.04 3.66
CA ALA A 95 0.46 -6.78 2.63
C ALA A 95 1.71 -6.11 3.24
N GLY A 96 2.88 -6.68 2.97
CA GLY A 96 4.17 -6.10 3.32
C GLY A 96 4.64 -5.11 2.25
N ILE A 97 4.89 -3.86 2.65
CA ILE A 97 5.46 -2.83 1.78
C ILE A 97 6.98 -2.95 1.83
N LEU A 98 7.58 -3.44 0.75
CA LEU A 98 9.03 -3.64 0.66
C LEU A 98 9.74 -2.33 0.38
N LEU A 99 10.48 -1.84 1.35
CA LEU A 99 11.30 -0.64 1.27
C LEU A 99 12.78 -1.02 1.27
N VAL A 100 13.58 -0.30 0.50
CA VAL A 100 15.03 -0.54 0.39
C VAL A 100 15.79 0.70 0.84
N PRO A 101 16.05 0.88 2.16
CA PRO A 101 16.93 1.94 2.64
C PRO A 101 18.36 1.74 2.08
N PRO A 102 19.05 2.81 1.64
CA PRO A 102 20.39 2.69 1.04
C PRO A 102 21.51 2.55 2.08
N THR A 103 21.16 2.36 3.34
CA THR A 103 22.05 2.34 4.53
C THR A 103 22.17 0.92 5.11
N GLY A 104 23.10 0.74 6.06
CA GLY A 104 23.42 -0.58 6.64
C GLY A 104 24.37 -1.38 5.74
N ASP A 105 24.89 -2.50 6.23
CA ASP A 105 25.84 -3.31 5.46
C ASP A 105 25.17 -4.00 4.26
N ALA A 106 23.96 -4.54 4.43
CA ALA A 106 23.19 -5.06 3.30
C ALA A 106 22.79 -3.95 2.31
N GLY A 107 22.55 -2.74 2.78
CA GLY A 107 22.27 -1.56 1.95
C GLY A 107 23.39 -1.28 0.95
N THR A 108 24.63 -1.65 1.23
CA THR A 108 25.75 -1.51 0.29
C THR A 108 25.61 -2.35 -0.99
N LEU A 109 24.99 -3.52 -0.89
CA LEU A 109 24.67 -4.38 -2.04
C LEU A 109 23.29 -4.10 -2.64
N LEU A 110 22.33 -3.74 -1.81
CA LEU A 110 20.95 -3.49 -2.23
C LEU A 110 20.79 -2.14 -2.95
N LYS A 111 21.66 -1.17 -2.67
CA LYS A 111 21.60 0.17 -3.26
C LYS A 111 21.93 0.15 -4.75
N HIS A 112 21.04 0.71 -5.56
CA HIS A 112 21.28 0.87 -6.99
C HIS A 112 22.55 1.69 -7.26
N PRO A 113 23.43 1.33 -8.22
CA PRO A 113 24.68 2.05 -8.46
C PRO A 113 24.48 3.52 -8.85
N ASP A 114 23.36 3.85 -9.49
CA ASP A 114 23.03 5.20 -9.91
C ASP A 114 22.21 5.98 -8.86
N PHE A 115 22.09 5.46 -7.63
CA PHE A 115 21.46 6.19 -6.53
C PHE A 115 22.17 7.52 -6.29
N ASN A 116 21.44 8.63 -6.28
CA ASN A 116 22.03 9.98 -6.22
C ASN A 116 22.31 10.53 -4.82
N GLY A 117 22.01 9.76 -3.78
CA GLY A 117 22.37 10.10 -2.39
C GLY A 117 21.40 11.00 -1.62
N ILE A 118 20.28 11.43 -2.19
CA ILE A 118 19.34 12.37 -1.57
C ILE A 118 17.99 11.77 -1.15
N ALA A 119 17.72 10.51 -1.43
CA ALA A 119 16.45 9.88 -1.14
C ALA A 119 16.53 8.93 0.07
N PRO A 120 15.43 8.70 0.80
CA PRO A 120 15.40 7.73 1.89
C PRO A 120 15.45 6.28 1.39
N TYR A 121 15.05 6.02 0.13
CA TYR A 121 14.97 4.69 -0.45
C TYR A 121 15.55 4.62 -1.85
N THR A 122 16.06 3.46 -2.20
CA THR A 122 16.69 3.16 -3.50
C THR A 122 15.91 2.09 -4.26
N MET A 123 16.00 2.10 -5.59
CA MET A 123 15.68 0.92 -6.41
C MET A 123 16.59 -0.23 -5.99
N PRO A 124 16.10 -1.47 -5.86
CA PRO A 124 16.97 -2.62 -5.62
C PRO A 124 18.04 -2.75 -6.70
N ASN A 125 19.26 -3.01 -6.30
CA ASN A 125 20.37 -3.25 -7.22
C ASN A 125 20.29 -4.67 -7.81
N MET A 126 19.94 -4.76 -9.07
CA MET A 126 19.92 -6.01 -9.84
C MET A 126 20.92 -5.97 -11.01
N THR A 127 22.00 -5.18 -10.89
CA THR A 127 22.99 -4.99 -11.95
C THR A 127 24.12 -6.02 -11.92
N THR A 128 24.30 -6.72 -10.79
CA THR A 128 25.28 -7.79 -10.62
C THR A 128 24.61 -9.05 -10.07
N ILE A 129 25.23 -10.21 -10.27
CA ILE A 129 24.74 -11.47 -9.69
C ILE A 129 24.71 -11.40 -8.16
N GLU A 130 25.76 -10.81 -7.56
CA GLU A 130 25.87 -10.70 -6.10
C GLU A 130 24.75 -9.84 -5.51
N SER A 131 24.50 -8.65 -6.07
CA SER A 131 23.44 -7.76 -5.61
C SER A 131 22.05 -8.32 -5.88
N THR A 132 21.85 -8.96 -7.03
CA THR A 132 20.59 -9.65 -7.37
C THR A 132 20.29 -10.77 -6.38
N ASN A 133 21.31 -11.60 -6.04
CA ASN A 133 21.15 -12.65 -5.04
C ASN A 133 20.91 -12.09 -3.63
N CYS A 134 21.49 -10.95 -3.29
CA CYS A 134 21.22 -10.28 -2.00
C CYS A 134 19.74 -9.87 -1.89
N TYR A 135 19.19 -9.25 -2.93
CA TYR A 135 17.78 -8.89 -2.97
C TYR A 135 16.87 -10.12 -2.98
N ALA A 136 17.19 -11.12 -3.80
CA ALA A 136 16.45 -12.38 -3.85
C ALA A 136 16.47 -13.13 -2.51
N ALA A 137 17.61 -13.11 -1.79
CA ALA A 137 17.72 -13.70 -0.45
C ALA A 137 16.79 -13.05 0.57
N ALA A 138 16.65 -11.71 0.51
CA ALA A 138 15.71 -11.01 1.36
C ALA A 138 14.26 -11.44 1.07
N LEU A 139 13.89 -11.51 -0.20
CA LEU A 139 12.55 -11.93 -0.63
C LEU A 139 12.26 -13.39 -0.24
N ASP A 140 13.22 -14.31 -0.45
CA ASP A 140 13.07 -15.72 -0.13
C ASP A 140 12.92 -15.94 1.38
N PHE A 141 13.77 -15.29 2.18
CA PHE A 141 13.68 -15.35 3.64
C PHE A 141 12.34 -14.82 4.17
N LEU A 142 11.90 -13.66 3.68
CA LEU A 142 10.65 -13.04 4.12
C LEU A 142 9.43 -13.87 3.70
N ALA A 143 9.41 -14.37 2.46
CA ALA A 143 8.31 -15.20 1.96
C ALA A 143 8.24 -16.54 2.70
N GLU A 144 9.38 -17.17 3.02
CA GLU A 144 9.44 -18.40 3.80
C GLU A 144 8.95 -18.17 5.23
N ARG A 145 9.51 -17.16 5.93
CA ARG A 145 9.18 -16.88 7.33
C ARG A 145 7.71 -16.51 7.52
N TYR A 146 7.20 -15.61 6.68
CA TYR A 146 5.87 -15.02 6.83
C TYR A 146 4.79 -15.69 6.00
N SER A 147 5.02 -16.89 5.51
CA SER A 147 3.99 -17.83 5.06
C SER A 147 3.41 -18.70 6.19
N ASP A 148 3.94 -18.57 7.41
CA ASP A 148 3.37 -19.20 8.61
C ASP A 148 1.94 -18.68 8.85
N PRO A 149 0.91 -19.54 8.92
CA PRO A 149 -0.48 -19.12 9.15
C PRO A 149 -0.72 -18.31 10.43
N ASN A 150 0.15 -18.44 11.42
CA ASN A 150 0.05 -17.70 12.70
C ASN A 150 0.71 -16.31 12.65
N MET A 151 1.46 -16.02 11.59
CA MET A 151 2.30 -14.83 11.49
C MET A 151 2.48 -14.45 10.01
N ARG A 152 1.36 -14.29 9.29
CA ARG A 152 1.37 -14.28 7.83
C ARG A 152 1.42 -12.88 7.22
N ILE A 153 2.29 -12.71 6.22
CA ILE A 153 2.19 -11.68 5.20
C ILE A 153 1.64 -12.37 3.95
N ALA A 154 0.40 -12.03 3.57
CA ALA A 154 -0.28 -12.68 2.45
C ALA A 154 0.13 -12.08 1.10
N HIS A 155 0.46 -10.80 1.04
CA HIS A 155 0.72 -10.08 -0.20
C HIS A 155 1.93 -9.13 -0.04
N TRP A 156 2.44 -8.63 -1.17
CA TRP A 156 3.62 -7.76 -1.21
C TRP A 156 3.37 -6.52 -2.07
N ILE A 157 3.69 -5.34 -1.53
CA ILE A 157 3.66 -4.08 -2.24
C ILE A 157 5.09 -3.69 -2.61
N ILE A 158 5.38 -3.50 -3.89
CA ILE A 158 6.70 -3.31 -4.48
C ILE A 158 6.76 -1.93 -5.13
N HIS A 159 7.32 -0.99 -4.60
CA HIS A 159 7.81 -0.55 -3.32
C HIS A 159 6.78 0.43 -2.74
N ASN A 160 7.15 1.69 -2.41
CA ASN A 160 6.19 2.75 -2.09
C ASN A 160 6.17 3.79 -3.21
N GLU A 161 4.99 4.28 -3.62
CA GLU A 161 4.79 5.38 -4.58
C GLU A 161 5.86 5.46 -5.68
N VAL A 162 5.98 4.40 -6.48
CA VAL A 162 7.08 4.25 -7.45
C VAL A 162 7.05 5.29 -8.58
N ASP A 163 5.92 5.97 -8.79
CA ASP A 163 5.84 7.17 -9.62
C ASP A 163 6.71 8.31 -9.07
N GLY A 164 6.91 8.38 -7.75
CA GLY A 164 7.91 9.21 -7.08
C GLY A 164 9.31 8.59 -7.11
N GLY A 165 9.78 8.15 -8.26
CA GLY A 165 11.03 7.40 -8.43
C GLY A 165 12.25 8.08 -7.82
N SER A 166 12.34 9.41 -7.86
CA SER A 166 13.45 10.16 -7.24
C SER A 166 13.49 10.06 -5.70
N HIS A 167 12.39 9.68 -5.06
CA HIS A 167 12.26 9.61 -3.60
C HIS A 167 12.17 8.18 -3.06
N TRP A 168 11.26 7.38 -3.64
CA TRP A 168 10.90 6.07 -3.08
C TRP A 168 11.66 4.89 -3.69
N THR A 169 12.20 5.07 -4.91
CA THR A 169 12.91 4.04 -5.69
C THR A 169 14.04 4.68 -6.49
N ASN A 170 14.88 5.46 -5.79
CA ASN A 170 15.89 6.28 -6.44
C ASN A 170 16.96 5.42 -7.14
N MET A 171 17.08 5.63 -8.43
CA MET A 171 18.12 5.09 -9.30
C MET A 171 18.69 6.18 -10.24
N GLY A 172 18.72 7.44 -9.77
CA GLY A 172 19.06 8.60 -10.58
C GLY A 172 17.96 8.94 -11.60
N ASP A 173 18.14 10.00 -12.33
CA ASP A 173 17.19 10.40 -13.39
C ASP A 173 17.23 9.40 -14.53
N LYS A 174 16.11 8.75 -14.80
CA LYS A 174 15.96 7.77 -15.88
C LYS A 174 14.74 8.08 -16.74
N PRO A 175 14.82 7.82 -18.05
CA PRO A 175 13.61 7.72 -18.86
C PRO A 175 12.67 6.67 -18.30
N ILE A 176 11.36 6.91 -18.38
CA ILE A 176 10.33 6.03 -17.82
C ILE A 176 10.48 4.56 -18.27
N ALA A 177 10.83 4.31 -19.52
CA ALA A 177 11.02 2.95 -20.04
C ALA A 177 12.16 2.21 -19.32
N THR A 178 13.29 2.88 -19.08
CA THR A 178 14.43 2.30 -18.34
C THR A 178 14.08 2.06 -16.89
N PHE A 179 13.37 3.01 -16.26
CA PHE A 179 12.90 2.87 -14.89
C PHE A 179 11.96 1.68 -14.75
N MET A 180 10.96 1.58 -15.62
CA MET A 180 9.95 0.53 -15.58
C MET A 180 10.51 -0.86 -15.90
N ASP A 181 11.49 -0.98 -16.81
CA ASP A 181 12.20 -2.23 -17.06
C ASP A 181 12.87 -2.77 -15.77
N THR A 182 13.58 -1.90 -15.05
CA THR A 182 14.22 -2.28 -13.78
C THR A 182 13.18 -2.57 -12.69
N TYR A 183 12.17 -1.73 -12.57
CA TYR A 183 11.10 -1.90 -11.57
C TYR A 183 10.33 -3.21 -11.77
N LEU A 184 9.94 -3.52 -13.01
CA LEU A 184 9.19 -4.74 -13.31
C LEU A 184 10.00 -6.01 -13.00
N ARG A 185 11.33 -5.98 -13.16
CA ARG A 185 12.18 -7.09 -12.71
C ARG A 185 12.10 -7.33 -11.23
N SER A 186 12.06 -6.25 -10.42
CA SER A 186 11.86 -6.32 -8.97
C SER A 186 10.52 -6.97 -8.62
N MET A 187 9.44 -6.54 -9.27
CA MET A 187 8.10 -7.11 -9.07
C MET A 187 8.04 -8.60 -9.46
N ARG A 188 8.55 -8.94 -10.63
CA ARG A 188 8.54 -10.32 -11.16
C ARG A 188 9.37 -11.26 -10.28
N MET A 189 10.49 -10.77 -9.76
CA MET A 189 11.32 -11.53 -8.81
C MET A 189 10.54 -11.82 -7.53
N CYS A 190 9.89 -10.81 -6.96
CA CYS A 190 9.05 -11.00 -5.77
C CYS A 190 7.89 -11.97 -6.05
N TYR A 191 7.18 -11.80 -7.16
CA TYR A 191 6.10 -12.70 -7.55
C TYR A 191 6.56 -14.16 -7.62
N ASN A 192 7.66 -14.42 -8.33
CA ASN A 192 8.18 -15.78 -8.51
C ASN A 192 8.65 -16.42 -7.19
N ILE A 193 9.24 -15.62 -6.29
CA ILE A 193 9.71 -16.12 -4.99
C ILE A 193 8.54 -16.32 -4.03
N ALA A 194 7.64 -15.33 -3.90
CA ALA A 194 6.49 -15.43 -3.01
C ALA A 194 5.60 -16.63 -3.32
N HIS A 195 5.37 -16.89 -4.60
CA HIS A 195 4.56 -18.04 -5.05
C HIS A 195 5.17 -19.41 -4.80
N GLN A 196 6.44 -19.48 -4.37
CA GLN A 196 7.03 -20.75 -3.91
C GLN A 196 6.48 -21.13 -2.53
N TYR A 197 6.07 -20.16 -1.72
CA TYR A 197 5.63 -20.33 -0.33
C TYR A 197 4.13 -20.06 -0.13
N ASP A 198 3.55 -19.20 -0.96
CA ASP A 198 2.13 -18.83 -0.91
C ASP A 198 1.59 -18.61 -2.32
N GLN A 199 0.88 -19.59 -2.86
CA GLN A 199 0.31 -19.54 -4.21
C GLN A 199 -0.81 -18.49 -4.37
N HIS A 200 -1.33 -17.93 -3.29
CA HIS A 200 -2.36 -16.88 -3.28
C HIS A 200 -1.77 -15.48 -3.11
N SER A 201 -0.44 -15.40 -2.99
CA SER A 201 0.24 -14.11 -2.80
C SER A 201 0.11 -13.24 -4.05
N GLU A 202 -0.31 -12.00 -3.85
CA GLU A 202 -0.34 -10.98 -4.90
C GLU A 202 0.85 -10.03 -4.72
N VAL A 203 1.34 -9.49 -5.84
CA VAL A 203 2.33 -8.42 -5.86
C VAL A 203 1.72 -7.17 -6.46
N PHE A 204 1.87 -6.04 -5.80
CA PHE A 204 1.22 -4.79 -6.15
C PHE A 204 2.25 -3.76 -6.62
N ILE A 205 1.96 -3.07 -7.73
CA ILE A 205 2.59 -1.79 -8.03
C ILE A 205 1.96 -0.72 -7.14
N SER A 206 2.79 0.06 -6.43
CA SER A 206 2.34 1.15 -5.57
C SER A 206 2.54 2.48 -6.27
N PHE A 207 1.52 3.35 -6.23
CA PHE A 207 1.60 4.67 -6.84
C PHE A 207 0.72 5.70 -6.11
N SER A 208 1.09 6.99 -6.28
CA SER A 208 0.36 8.12 -5.73
C SER A 208 -0.92 8.43 -6.50
N HIS A 209 -1.59 9.52 -6.19
CA HIS A 209 -2.79 10.00 -6.87
C HIS A 209 -2.53 10.68 -8.24
N GLY A 210 -1.28 10.86 -8.64
CA GLY A 210 -0.90 11.61 -9.84
C GLY A 210 -1.16 10.86 -11.16
N TRP A 211 -2.42 10.72 -11.56
CA TRP A 211 -2.84 9.88 -12.67
C TRP A 211 -2.27 10.33 -14.03
N ASN A 212 -2.54 11.57 -14.44
CA ASN A 212 -2.01 12.18 -15.67
C ASN A 212 -1.08 13.37 -15.41
N ILE A 213 -0.59 13.51 -14.18
CA ILE A 213 0.35 14.54 -13.80
C ILE A 213 1.52 13.94 -13.05
N ALA A 214 2.73 14.45 -13.29
CA ALA A 214 3.91 14.13 -12.50
C ALA A 214 4.09 15.22 -11.43
N ALA A 215 4.25 14.84 -10.16
CA ALA A 215 4.30 15.78 -9.05
C ALA A 215 5.57 16.68 -9.03
N GLY A 216 6.60 16.33 -9.83
CA GLY A 216 7.84 17.11 -9.87
C GLY A 216 8.94 16.44 -10.70
N GLY A 217 10.15 16.98 -10.66
CA GLY A 217 11.31 16.39 -11.31
C GLY A 217 11.65 15.01 -10.75
N GLY A 218 11.88 14.04 -11.62
CA GLY A 218 12.10 12.64 -11.23
C GLY A 218 10.83 11.87 -10.82
N TRP A 219 9.65 12.46 -11.08
CA TRP A 219 8.35 11.80 -10.95
C TRP A 219 7.79 11.45 -12.31
N TYR A 220 6.97 10.39 -12.35
CA TYR A 220 6.30 9.90 -13.55
C TYR A 220 4.78 10.02 -13.40
N LYS A 221 4.08 10.02 -14.54
CA LYS A 221 2.62 9.89 -14.54
C LYS A 221 2.26 8.42 -14.28
N VAL A 222 1.34 8.19 -13.37
CA VAL A 222 0.89 6.83 -13.03
C VAL A 222 0.34 6.09 -14.26
N ARG A 223 -0.47 6.75 -15.07
CA ARG A 223 -1.05 6.15 -16.28
C ARG A 223 0.02 5.66 -17.25
N ASP A 224 1.07 6.46 -17.50
CA ASP A 224 2.18 6.06 -18.36
C ASP A 224 2.91 4.83 -17.81
N MET A 225 3.09 4.76 -16.48
CA MET A 225 3.71 3.60 -15.84
C MET A 225 2.86 2.33 -16.00
N LEU A 226 1.55 2.43 -15.85
CA LEU A 226 0.63 1.30 -16.04
C LEU A 226 0.60 0.83 -17.50
N ASP A 227 0.73 1.74 -18.48
CA ASP A 227 0.90 1.38 -19.88
C ASP A 227 2.18 0.57 -20.11
N PHE A 228 3.30 0.97 -19.49
CA PHE A 228 4.55 0.18 -19.52
C PHE A 228 4.41 -1.17 -18.80
N MET A 229 3.69 -1.24 -17.68
CA MET A 229 3.39 -2.51 -17.01
C MET A 229 2.70 -3.49 -17.97
N ASN A 230 1.69 -3.03 -18.70
CA ASN A 230 1.00 -3.86 -19.69
C ASN A 230 1.93 -4.27 -20.85
N GLN A 231 2.66 -3.32 -21.45
CA GLN A 231 3.55 -3.59 -22.58
C GLN A 231 4.65 -4.60 -22.24
N PHE A 232 5.33 -4.43 -21.11
CA PHE A 232 6.39 -5.35 -20.69
C PHE A 232 5.83 -6.71 -20.25
N SER A 233 4.67 -6.73 -19.59
CA SER A 233 3.99 -7.99 -19.24
C SER A 233 3.60 -8.78 -20.48
N GLU A 234 3.08 -8.12 -21.51
CA GLU A 234 2.72 -8.79 -22.77
C GLU A 234 3.96 -9.35 -23.48
N SER A 235 5.06 -8.59 -23.55
CA SER A 235 6.27 -8.98 -24.27
C SER A 235 7.12 -10.03 -23.56
N GLU A 236 7.16 -10.01 -22.23
CA GLU A 236 8.02 -10.88 -21.41
C GLU A 236 7.27 -12.06 -20.77
N GLY A 237 5.96 -12.11 -20.91
CA GLY A 237 5.06 -13.06 -20.26
C GLY A 237 4.31 -12.40 -19.11
N ASP A 238 2.98 -12.38 -19.22
CA ASP A 238 2.12 -11.77 -18.20
C ASP A 238 2.11 -12.59 -16.90
N PHE A 239 2.08 -11.88 -15.78
CA PHE A 239 1.87 -12.44 -14.45
C PHE A 239 0.79 -11.63 -13.72
N PHE A 240 0.19 -12.20 -12.69
CA PHE A 240 -0.87 -11.52 -11.97
C PHE A 240 -0.29 -10.47 -11.01
N TRP A 241 -0.08 -9.26 -11.51
CA TRP A 241 0.24 -8.09 -10.72
C TRP A 241 -1.02 -7.27 -10.42
N SER A 242 -1.03 -6.54 -9.32
CA SER A 242 -2.17 -5.81 -8.79
C SER A 242 -1.80 -4.34 -8.50
N LEU A 243 -2.77 -3.51 -8.15
CA LEU A 243 -2.62 -2.06 -7.97
C LEU A 243 -2.78 -1.68 -6.50
N ALA A 244 -1.78 -0.97 -5.96
CA ALA A 244 -1.79 -0.36 -4.64
C ALA A 244 -1.78 1.16 -4.80
N CYS A 245 -2.96 1.78 -4.68
CA CYS A 245 -3.18 3.18 -5.01
C CYS A 245 -3.24 4.04 -3.75
N HIS A 246 -2.59 5.21 -3.77
CA HIS A 246 -2.67 6.21 -2.70
C HIS A 246 -3.62 7.33 -3.13
N SER A 247 -4.92 7.10 -2.94
CA SER A 247 -5.99 8.00 -3.45
C SER A 247 -6.30 9.14 -2.48
N TYR A 248 -5.27 9.82 -1.97
CA TYR A 248 -5.46 11.03 -1.18
C TYR A 248 -6.08 12.17 -2.00
N PRO A 249 -6.73 13.16 -1.36
CA PRO A 249 -7.11 14.41 -2.03
C PRO A 249 -5.93 15.04 -2.77
N ALA A 250 -6.17 15.73 -3.89
CA ALA A 250 -5.12 16.43 -4.64
C ALA A 250 -4.35 17.43 -3.77
N GLN A 251 -5.06 18.09 -2.85
CA GLN A 251 -4.48 18.85 -1.75
C GLN A 251 -4.71 18.07 -0.46
N LEU A 252 -3.66 17.48 0.10
CA LEU A 252 -3.72 16.63 1.29
C LEU A 252 -4.40 17.32 2.49
N GLY A 253 -4.27 18.62 2.60
CA GLY A 253 -4.91 19.44 3.64
C GLY A 253 -6.41 19.67 3.47
N ASN A 254 -7.03 19.24 2.38
CA ASN A 254 -8.47 19.38 2.14
C ASN A 254 -9.24 18.13 2.58
N PRO A 255 -10.01 18.16 3.68
CA PRO A 255 -10.85 17.04 4.10
C PRO A 255 -12.10 16.86 3.23
N CYS A 256 -12.56 17.92 2.56
CA CYS A 256 -13.79 17.95 1.76
C CYS A 256 -13.59 17.27 0.41
N THR A 257 -13.47 15.94 0.44
CA THR A 257 -13.15 15.10 -0.74
C THR A 257 -14.07 15.37 -1.93
N TRP A 258 -15.33 15.72 -1.68
CA TRP A 258 -16.36 15.96 -2.71
C TRP A 258 -16.12 17.21 -3.56
N ASP A 259 -15.36 18.19 -3.08
CA ASP A 259 -15.08 19.45 -3.79
C ASP A 259 -13.70 19.52 -4.45
N ASP A 260 -12.96 18.41 -4.52
CA ASP A 260 -11.65 18.33 -5.15
C ASP A 260 -11.75 18.60 -6.66
N GLU A 261 -11.47 19.83 -7.07
CA GLU A 261 -11.63 20.29 -8.47
C GLU A 261 -10.63 19.63 -9.44
N GLN A 262 -9.49 19.17 -8.96
CA GLN A 262 -8.45 18.53 -9.78
C GLN A 262 -8.76 17.05 -10.05
N ALA A 263 -9.70 16.47 -9.32
CA ALA A 263 -10.21 15.13 -9.54
C ALA A 263 -11.51 15.18 -10.36
N THR A 264 -11.39 14.98 -11.67
CA THR A 264 -12.52 15.01 -12.62
C THR A 264 -12.99 13.60 -12.98
N TYR A 265 -14.23 13.48 -13.46
CA TYR A 265 -14.81 12.21 -13.90
C TYR A 265 -14.45 11.92 -15.36
N SER A 266 -13.16 11.75 -15.62
CA SER A 266 -12.59 11.50 -16.95
C SER A 266 -11.37 10.61 -16.83
N MET A 267 -11.13 9.76 -17.83
CA MET A 267 -9.88 9.00 -17.93
C MET A 267 -8.65 9.92 -18.10
N ASP A 268 -8.85 11.16 -18.50
CA ASP A 268 -7.80 12.18 -18.65
C ASP A 268 -7.66 13.09 -17.42
N THR A 269 -8.31 12.75 -16.29
CA THR A 269 -8.14 13.48 -15.02
C THR A 269 -6.68 13.61 -14.62
N GLU A 270 -6.29 14.71 -13.99
CA GLU A 270 -4.93 14.87 -13.45
C GLU A 270 -4.70 13.94 -12.26
N TYR A 271 -5.67 13.88 -11.34
CA TYR A 271 -5.58 13.10 -10.12
C TYR A 271 -6.71 12.07 -10.01
N VAL A 272 -6.39 10.92 -9.41
CA VAL A 272 -7.39 9.96 -8.93
C VAL A 272 -7.36 9.96 -7.41
N THR A 273 -8.47 10.42 -6.83
CA THR A 273 -8.64 10.60 -5.39
C THR A 273 -9.89 9.84 -4.91
N LEU A 274 -10.22 9.92 -3.64
CA LEU A 274 -11.48 9.36 -3.13
C LEU A 274 -12.74 9.93 -3.81
N LYS A 275 -12.64 11.08 -4.51
CA LYS A 275 -13.76 11.67 -5.25
C LYS A 275 -14.12 10.91 -6.52
N ASN A 276 -13.11 10.47 -7.28
CA ASN A 276 -13.29 9.95 -8.65
C ASN A 276 -12.70 8.54 -8.84
N LEU A 277 -12.88 7.68 -7.85
CA LEU A 277 -12.43 6.27 -7.88
C LEU A 277 -13.01 5.49 -9.06
N GLU A 278 -14.09 5.97 -9.66
CA GLU A 278 -14.70 5.44 -10.88
C GLU A 278 -13.69 5.37 -12.05
N VAL A 279 -12.66 6.22 -12.05
CA VAL A 279 -11.58 6.18 -13.05
C VAL A 279 -10.77 4.88 -12.91
N LEU A 280 -10.42 4.47 -11.68
CA LEU A 280 -9.76 3.19 -11.41
C LEU A 280 -10.67 2.00 -11.75
N ASP A 281 -11.94 2.08 -11.32
CA ASP A 281 -12.95 1.05 -11.60
C ASP A 281 -13.08 0.83 -13.12
N LYS A 282 -13.18 1.92 -13.89
CA LYS A 282 -13.20 1.88 -15.36
C LYS A 282 -11.92 1.27 -15.92
N TRP A 283 -10.74 1.72 -15.44
CA TRP A 283 -9.45 1.27 -15.94
C TRP A 283 -9.27 -0.24 -15.77
N VAL A 284 -9.57 -0.80 -14.58
CA VAL A 284 -9.42 -2.24 -14.32
C VAL A 284 -10.49 -3.09 -15.01
N SER A 285 -11.60 -2.48 -15.44
CA SER A 285 -12.66 -3.17 -16.17
C SER A 285 -12.32 -3.42 -17.66
N LEU A 286 -11.40 -2.62 -18.22
CA LEU A 286 -10.98 -2.75 -19.62
C LEU A 286 -10.23 -4.07 -19.84
N SER A 287 -10.59 -4.80 -20.90
CA SER A 287 -9.97 -6.10 -21.21
C SER A 287 -8.47 -6.01 -21.44
N SER A 288 -7.97 -4.90 -22.01
CA SER A 288 -6.55 -4.62 -22.20
C SER A 288 -5.75 -4.54 -20.91
N ASN A 289 -6.41 -4.23 -19.79
CA ASN A 289 -5.77 -4.05 -18.47
C ASN A 289 -5.92 -5.29 -17.57
N LYS A 290 -6.74 -6.25 -17.99
CA LYS A 290 -6.95 -7.50 -17.24
C LYS A 290 -5.80 -8.49 -17.47
N TYR A 291 -5.50 -9.26 -16.46
CA TYR A 291 -4.58 -10.38 -16.59
C TYR A 291 -5.11 -11.38 -17.65
N LYS A 292 -4.29 -11.62 -18.66
CA LYS A 292 -4.67 -12.46 -19.82
C LYS A 292 -6.01 -12.05 -20.47
N GLY A 293 -6.33 -10.75 -20.42
CA GLY A 293 -7.53 -10.17 -21.01
C GLY A 293 -8.86 -10.49 -20.31
N THR A 294 -8.86 -11.29 -19.28
CA THR A 294 -10.08 -11.82 -18.65
C THR A 294 -10.19 -11.62 -17.15
N VAL A 295 -9.10 -11.74 -16.41
CA VAL A 295 -9.11 -11.65 -14.93
C VAL A 295 -8.82 -10.24 -14.49
N LYS A 296 -9.76 -9.64 -13.74
CA LYS A 296 -9.58 -8.31 -13.14
C LYS A 296 -8.39 -8.34 -12.17
N ARG A 297 -7.51 -7.34 -12.27
CA ARG A 297 -6.44 -7.12 -11.30
C ARG A 297 -7.02 -6.54 -10.01
N SER A 298 -6.49 -6.94 -8.86
CA SER A 298 -6.93 -6.39 -7.58
C SER A 298 -6.52 -4.93 -7.43
N VAL A 299 -7.35 -4.15 -6.76
CA VAL A 299 -7.08 -2.73 -6.44
C VAL A 299 -7.25 -2.53 -4.93
N TRP A 300 -6.15 -2.26 -4.27
CA TRP A 300 -6.14 -1.80 -2.89
C TRP A 300 -5.82 -0.30 -2.85
N LEU A 301 -6.62 0.48 -2.16
CA LEU A 301 -6.28 1.84 -1.79
C LEU A 301 -5.36 1.76 -0.55
N SER A 302 -4.09 1.36 -0.80
CA SER A 302 -3.16 0.92 0.25
C SER A 302 -2.68 2.04 1.19
N GLU A 303 -2.85 3.29 0.75
CA GLU A 303 -2.83 4.48 1.58
C GLU A 303 -3.90 5.43 1.06
N ALA A 304 -4.91 5.67 1.86
CA ALA A 304 -5.93 6.67 1.56
C ALA A 304 -6.55 7.16 2.86
N GLY A 305 -6.90 8.42 2.91
CA GLY A 305 -7.49 9.04 4.07
C GLY A 305 -7.81 10.51 3.85
N THR A 306 -8.51 11.10 4.79
CA THR A 306 -8.78 12.53 4.86
C THR A 306 -8.15 13.11 6.11
N CYS A 307 -7.72 14.36 6.05
CA CYS A 307 -7.10 15.03 7.20
C CYS A 307 -8.12 15.79 8.04
N SER A 308 -7.75 16.15 9.26
CA SER A 308 -8.36 17.25 10.01
C SER A 308 -7.32 18.38 10.11
N PRO A 309 -7.53 19.54 9.45
CA PRO A 309 -6.56 20.64 9.51
C PRO A 309 -6.28 21.14 10.93
N SER A 310 -7.26 20.99 11.81
CA SER A 310 -7.13 21.23 13.27
C SER A 310 -8.01 20.26 14.05
N TYR A 311 -8.00 20.37 15.38
CA TYR A 311 -8.91 19.63 16.25
C TYR A 311 -10.17 20.43 16.61
N SER A 312 -10.53 21.44 15.82
CA SER A 312 -11.85 22.06 15.95
C SER A 312 -12.94 21.06 15.57
N ASP A 313 -14.11 21.18 16.18
CA ASP A 313 -15.24 20.30 15.88
C ASP A 313 -15.59 20.31 14.37
N ASN A 314 -15.48 21.48 13.73
CA ASN A 314 -15.74 21.60 12.30
C ASN A 314 -14.76 20.77 11.46
N ASP A 315 -13.46 20.90 11.69
CA ASP A 315 -12.43 20.20 10.92
C ASP A 315 -12.49 18.68 11.15
N LEU A 316 -12.78 18.26 12.39
CA LEU A 316 -12.94 16.85 12.72
C LEU A 316 -14.19 16.24 12.04
N GLN A 317 -15.27 17.01 11.92
CA GLN A 317 -16.47 16.56 11.20
C GLN A 317 -16.28 16.58 9.68
N ASP A 318 -15.52 17.53 9.14
CA ASP A 318 -15.16 17.54 7.72
C ASP A 318 -14.32 16.31 7.34
N GLN A 319 -13.37 15.94 8.19
CA GLN A 319 -12.59 14.71 8.02
C GLN A 319 -13.48 13.46 7.97
N ALA A 320 -14.43 13.35 8.89
CA ALA A 320 -15.36 12.23 8.98
C ALA A 320 -16.31 12.18 7.77
N ALA A 321 -16.83 13.33 7.34
CA ALA A 321 -17.67 13.44 6.15
C ALA A 321 -16.91 13.10 4.86
N GLY A 322 -15.64 13.52 4.76
CA GLY A 322 -14.77 13.19 3.63
C GLY A 322 -14.53 11.68 3.50
N PHE A 323 -14.33 11.01 4.62
CA PHE A 323 -14.27 9.54 4.63
C PHE A 323 -15.62 8.93 4.21
N ALA A 324 -16.76 9.37 4.80
CA ALA A 324 -18.06 8.82 4.47
C ALA A 324 -18.37 8.92 2.96
N TYR A 325 -18.02 10.05 2.34
CA TYR A 325 -18.15 10.23 0.90
C TYR A 325 -17.32 9.24 0.10
N GLY A 326 -16.02 9.12 0.44
CA GLY A 326 -15.14 8.17 -0.21
C GLY A 326 -15.56 6.71 0.00
N TRP A 327 -16.00 6.36 1.21
CA TRP A 327 -16.46 5.01 1.53
C TRP A 327 -17.69 4.59 0.72
N LYS A 328 -18.67 5.47 0.55
CA LYS A 328 -19.84 5.16 -0.29
C LYS A 328 -19.44 4.86 -1.74
N LYS A 329 -18.37 5.45 -2.26
CA LYS A 329 -17.80 5.09 -3.56
C LYS A 329 -17.08 3.75 -3.50
N ILE A 330 -16.16 3.56 -2.56
CA ILE A 330 -15.40 2.32 -2.40
C ILE A 330 -16.34 1.12 -2.32
N ASN A 331 -17.39 1.22 -1.50
CA ASN A 331 -18.30 0.10 -1.26
C ASN A 331 -19.17 -0.24 -2.48
N ASN A 332 -19.44 0.74 -3.36
CA ASN A 332 -20.30 0.58 -4.54
C ASN A 332 -19.53 0.36 -5.86
N LEU A 333 -18.19 0.35 -5.86
CA LEU A 333 -17.37 0.12 -7.04
C LEU A 333 -16.76 -1.27 -7.02
N ASP A 334 -17.12 -2.12 -7.98
CA ASP A 334 -16.64 -3.51 -8.08
C ASP A 334 -15.14 -3.59 -8.38
N GLY A 335 -14.57 -2.56 -8.99
CA GLY A 335 -13.16 -2.46 -9.30
C GLY A 335 -12.26 -2.22 -8.09
N ILE A 336 -12.80 -1.72 -6.97
CA ILE A 336 -12.05 -1.41 -5.75
C ILE A 336 -12.25 -2.53 -4.73
N ASP A 337 -11.17 -3.20 -4.33
CA ASP A 337 -11.23 -4.38 -3.46
C ASP A 337 -11.00 -4.05 -1.98
N GLY A 338 -10.38 -2.92 -1.67
CA GLY A 338 -10.17 -2.51 -0.28
C GLY A 338 -9.53 -1.15 -0.11
N ILE A 339 -9.64 -0.62 1.09
CA ILE A 339 -8.95 0.58 1.56
C ILE A 339 -8.17 0.25 2.83
N GLN A 340 -6.90 0.64 2.89
CA GLN A 340 -6.10 0.61 4.11
C GLN A 340 -5.93 2.05 4.54
N TRP A 341 -6.78 2.47 5.49
CA TRP A 341 -6.75 3.85 5.98
C TRP A 341 -5.37 4.23 6.51
N HIS A 342 -4.82 5.30 6.03
CA HIS A 342 -3.57 5.88 6.50
C HIS A 342 -3.81 7.36 6.92
N SER A 343 -3.45 7.69 8.15
CA SER A 343 -2.70 6.88 9.10
C SER A 343 -3.59 6.44 10.28
N TRP A 344 -3.10 5.51 11.08
CA TRP A 344 -3.80 5.09 12.30
C TRP A 344 -3.82 6.20 13.36
N PHE A 345 -2.66 6.82 13.59
CA PHE A 345 -2.50 7.98 14.50
C PHE A 345 -2.08 9.21 13.72
N ASP A 346 -2.41 10.39 14.27
CA ASP A 346 -1.82 11.63 13.77
C ASP A 346 -0.31 11.67 14.07
N HIS A 347 0.47 12.21 13.14
CA HIS A 347 1.90 12.39 13.27
C HIS A 347 2.26 13.89 13.22
N LEU A 348 3.01 14.36 14.23
CA LEU A 348 3.40 15.79 14.33
C LEU A 348 4.23 16.26 13.14
N GLY A 349 4.98 15.36 12.49
CA GLY A 349 5.88 15.67 11.39
C GLY A 349 5.25 15.71 9.99
N ASP A 350 4.04 15.19 9.81
CA ASP A 350 3.45 14.98 8.48
C ASP A 350 2.74 16.22 7.91
N GLY A 351 2.57 17.27 8.71
CA GLY A 351 1.88 18.49 8.29
C GLY A 351 0.37 18.34 8.03
N ALA A 352 -0.17 17.11 8.16
CA ALA A 352 -1.59 16.79 8.03
C ALA A 352 -1.98 15.74 9.09
N CYS A 353 -3.10 15.96 9.78
CA CYS A 353 -3.63 15.04 10.79
C CYS A 353 -4.55 14.01 10.12
N LEU A 354 -3.96 12.99 9.51
CA LEU A 354 -4.66 11.92 8.78
C LEU A 354 -5.19 10.79 9.68
N GLY A 355 -4.81 10.78 10.97
CA GLY A 355 -5.12 9.71 11.89
C GLY A 355 -6.62 9.48 12.11
N LEU A 356 -6.99 8.22 12.33
CA LEU A 356 -8.26 7.88 13.00
C LEU A 356 -8.22 8.32 14.46
N ARG A 357 -7.02 8.32 15.04
CA ARG A 357 -6.72 8.76 16.40
C ARG A 357 -5.82 9.98 16.40
N LYS A 358 -5.95 10.82 17.41
CA LYS A 358 -5.05 11.93 17.69
C LYS A 358 -3.64 11.42 18.01
N TYR A 359 -2.68 12.33 18.24
CA TYR A 359 -1.30 11.98 18.64
C TYR A 359 -1.27 11.05 19.85
N THR A 360 -0.30 10.15 19.87
CA THR A 360 -0.08 9.22 20.99
C THR A 360 0.47 9.89 22.25
N GLU A 361 1.11 11.06 22.09
CA GLU A 361 1.71 11.84 23.17
C GLU A 361 0.64 12.66 23.92
N ALA A 362 0.98 13.02 25.17
CA ALA A 362 0.14 13.93 25.97
C ALA A 362 0.00 15.31 25.29
N PRO A 363 -1.13 15.98 25.39
CA PRO A 363 -2.30 15.63 26.20
C PRO A 363 -3.31 14.69 25.49
N HIS A 364 -3.11 14.34 24.23
CA HIS A 364 -4.11 13.64 23.43
C HIS A 364 -4.13 12.12 23.62
N ASN A 365 -2.98 11.50 23.90
CA ASN A 365 -2.83 10.08 24.27
C ASN A 365 -3.56 9.10 23.32
N GLY A 366 -3.61 9.39 22.02
CA GLY A 366 -4.26 8.55 21.03
C GLY A 366 -5.81 8.54 21.12
N GLU A 367 -6.42 9.59 21.63
CA GLU A 367 -7.87 9.73 21.67
C GLU A 367 -8.48 9.54 20.27
N ALA A 368 -9.59 8.78 20.19
CA ALA A 368 -10.30 8.55 18.93
C ALA A 368 -10.93 9.87 18.42
N LYS A 369 -10.79 10.10 17.11
CA LYS A 369 -11.44 11.22 16.42
C LYS A 369 -12.84 10.80 15.92
N PRO A 370 -13.75 11.73 15.58
CA PRO A 370 -15.05 11.39 14.99
C PRO A 370 -14.95 10.43 13.79
N VAL A 371 -13.92 10.56 12.96
CA VAL A 371 -13.66 9.67 11.81
C VAL A 371 -13.42 8.22 12.25
N TRP A 372 -12.88 7.97 13.43
CA TRP A 372 -12.72 6.61 13.96
C TRP A 372 -14.07 5.91 14.13
N THR A 373 -15.07 6.63 14.70
CA THR A 373 -16.43 6.10 14.84
C THR A 373 -17.09 5.92 13.48
N THR A 374 -16.93 6.89 12.57
CA THR A 374 -17.45 6.79 11.20
C THR A 374 -16.87 5.57 10.47
N TYR A 375 -15.56 5.32 10.64
CA TYR A 375 -14.89 4.16 10.11
C TYR A 375 -15.40 2.85 10.73
N GLN A 376 -15.64 2.85 12.03
CA GLN A 376 -16.23 1.71 12.74
C GLN A 376 -17.61 1.35 12.19
N LYS A 377 -18.47 2.36 11.95
CA LYS A 377 -19.83 2.16 11.45
C LYS A 377 -19.91 1.74 9.98
N ALA A 378 -18.90 2.05 9.18
CA ALA A 378 -18.80 1.63 7.79
C ALA A 378 -18.87 0.10 7.68
N ASP A 379 -19.59 -0.41 6.67
CA ASP A 379 -19.82 -1.84 6.42
C ASP A 379 -20.53 -2.58 7.58
N THR A 380 -21.42 -1.88 8.27
CA THR A 380 -22.30 -2.44 9.32
C THR A 380 -23.75 -2.09 9.06
N ASP A 381 -24.67 -2.76 9.76
CA ASP A 381 -26.12 -2.47 9.67
C ASP A 381 -26.46 -1.03 10.14
N GLU A 382 -25.55 -0.35 10.83
CA GLU A 382 -25.73 1.02 11.32
C GLU A 382 -25.18 2.08 10.34
N GLU A 383 -24.52 1.68 9.24
CA GLU A 383 -23.84 2.61 8.33
C GLU A 383 -24.78 3.66 7.77
N ASP A 384 -25.90 3.25 7.19
CA ASP A 384 -26.80 4.17 6.48
C ASP A 384 -27.37 5.22 7.43
N ASP A 385 -27.90 4.80 8.58
CA ASP A 385 -28.43 5.71 9.60
C ASP A 385 -27.35 6.66 10.14
N TYR A 386 -26.15 6.14 10.39
CA TYR A 386 -25.05 6.94 10.93
C TYR A 386 -24.50 7.95 9.91
N PHE A 387 -24.47 7.59 8.64
CA PHE A 387 -23.91 8.44 7.59
C PHE A 387 -24.87 9.54 7.12
N GLU A 388 -26.17 9.47 7.42
CA GLU A 388 -27.14 10.53 7.09
C GLU A 388 -26.73 11.90 7.63
N GLN A 389 -26.07 11.96 8.79
CA GLN A 389 -25.61 13.21 9.40
C GLN A 389 -24.64 14.01 8.51
N TYR A 390 -23.98 13.37 7.54
CA TYR A 390 -22.99 14.00 6.67
C TYR A 390 -23.60 14.58 5.39
N LEU A 391 -24.83 14.21 5.00
CA LEU A 391 -25.47 14.64 3.76
C LEU A 391 -25.51 16.17 3.63
N SER A 392 -25.98 16.86 4.67
CA SER A 392 -26.06 18.32 4.67
C SER A 392 -24.68 19.02 4.61
N ARG A 393 -23.66 18.41 5.22
CA ARG A 393 -22.28 18.92 5.20
C ARG A 393 -21.64 18.79 3.82
N ILE A 394 -21.93 17.70 3.14
CA ILE A 394 -21.48 17.42 1.76
C ILE A 394 -22.27 18.24 0.74
N GLY A 395 -23.51 18.63 1.09
CA GLY A 395 -24.42 19.37 0.20
C GLY A 395 -25.19 18.49 -0.78
N ILE A 396 -25.49 17.25 -0.37
CA ILE A 396 -26.31 16.28 -1.12
C ILE A 396 -27.54 15.89 -0.33
N ASP A 397 -28.62 15.52 -1.03
CA ASP A 397 -29.88 15.13 -0.40
C ASP A 397 -29.94 13.64 -0.02
N SER A 398 -29.17 12.80 -0.72
CA SER A 398 -29.08 11.36 -0.46
C SER A 398 -27.76 10.80 -1.03
N TRP A 399 -27.45 9.55 -0.68
CA TRP A 399 -26.32 8.82 -1.25
C TRP A 399 -26.60 8.24 -2.64
N GLU A 400 -27.86 8.32 -3.12
CA GLU A 400 -28.21 7.90 -4.48
C GLU A 400 -27.50 8.77 -5.52
N GLY A 401 -26.97 8.14 -6.57
CA GLY A 401 -26.27 8.84 -7.65
C GLY A 401 -24.87 9.36 -7.30
N ILE A 402 -24.29 8.92 -6.16
CA ILE A 402 -22.92 9.30 -5.80
C ILE A 402 -21.88 8.76 -6.81
N ILE A 403 -22.15 7.61 -7.42
CA ILE A 403 -21.33 7.04 -8.48
C ILE A 403 -21.60 7.77 -9.78
N GLN A 404 -20.53 8.20 -10.45
CA GLN A 404 -20.58 8.92 -11.70
C GLN A 404 -20.07 8.07 -12.86
N ASP A 405 -20.65 8.27 -14.05
CA ASP A 405 -20.16 7.61 -15.25
C ASP A 405 -18.82 8.23 -15.73
N ILE A 406 -17.92 7.39 -16.17
CA ILE A 406 -16.69 7.81 -16.85
C ILE A 406 -16.90 7.59 -18.36
N PRO A 407 -16.89 8.68 -19.16
CA PRO A 407 -17.09 8.61 -20.61
C PRO A 407 -16.05 7.74 -21.34
#